data_b39938ba4e7a3528c322af7c7cb9cde9
#
_entry.id   b39938ba4e7a3528c322af7c7cb9cde9
#
_cell.length_a   1.000
_cell.length_b   1.000
_cell.length_c   1.000
_cell.angle_alpha   90.00
_cell.angle_beta   90.00
_cell.angle_gamma   90.00
#
_symmetry.space_group_name_H-M   'P 1'
#
loop_
_entity.id
_entity.type
_entity.pdbx_description
1 polymer ?
#
loop_
_entity_poly.entity_id
_entity_poly.type
_entity_poly.pdbx_seq_one_letter_code
_entity_poly.pdbx_strand_id
1 'polypeptide(L)'
;MKKITDDDRIKICNDYLDGMSYLKITEKYKISSWSVWNTLNKNNIKSRVRKHECDETYFEVVDNGEKAYWLGLLFSDGYVRKRKQMNGKYKQGGVVGISLKSGDEYLLKNFIKDLKSTYNLREQIRDGFTSYKLEIYSVKMVNDLIKLGCVPKKSLILLPPTLNYDLIPDFIRGYFDGDGSIGRYNGRLKFTLLGTENMLKWILNYFKIQGLKSDPKITKKNNIYSLQINKSSDIELIEKIMYTSSGNNYLIRKKQKFK
;
A
#
# COMPACT_ATOMS: atom_id res chain seq x y z
N MET A 1 24.55 7.61 -32.49
CA MET A 1 24.86 6.58 -31.47
C MET A 1 26.30 6.11 -31.64
N LYS A 2 27.08 6.08 -30.56
CA LYS A 2 28.47 5.61 -30.59
C LYS A 2 28.49 4.13 -31.00
N LYS A 3 29.33 3.78 -31.99
CA LYS A 3 29.53 2.37 -32.42
C LYS A 3 30.33 1.67 -31.34
N ILE A 4 29.77 0.60 -30.74
CA ILE A 4 30.41 -0.17 -29.66
C ILE A 4 31.46 -1.09 -30.33
N THR A 5 32.72 -0.94 -29.92
CA THR A 5 33.83 -1.81 -30.35
C THR A 5 33.79 -3.15 -29.61
N ASP A 6 34.53 -4.13 -30.07
CA ASP A 6 34.61 -5.43 -29.40
C ASP A 6 35.30 -5.31 -28.03
N ASP A 7 36.29 -4.42 -27.91
CA ASP A 7 36.92 -4.08 -26.61
C ASP A 7 35.93 -3.42 -25.63
N ASP A 8 35.08 -2.50 -26.11
CA ASP A 8 34.00 -1.94 -25.31
C ASP A 8 33.02 -3.01 -24.80
N ARG A 9 32.71 -4.01 -25.64
CA ARG A 9 31.82 -5.13 -25.26
C ARG A 9 32.39 -5.97 -24.12
N ILE A 10 33.68 -6.29 -24.19
CA ILE A 10 34.39 -7.03 -23.14
C ILE A 10 34.34 -6.22 -21.83
N LYS A 11 34.66 -4.93 -21.89
CA LYS A 11 34.63 -4.03 -20.72
C LYS A 11 33.23 -3.90 -20.11
N ILE A 12 32.21 -3.78 -20.96
CA ILE A 12 30.80 -3.75 -20.51
C ILE A 12 30.42 -5.04 -19.78
N CYS A 13 30.84 -6.20 -20.29
CA CYS A 13 30.61 -7.49 -19.67
C CYS A 13 31.28 -7.57 -18.30
N ASN A 14 32.54 -7.19 -18.19
CA ASN A 14 33.32 -7.20 -16.95
C ASN A 14 32.72 -6.24 -15.92
N ASP A 15 32.46 -4.99 -16.29
CA ASP A 15 31.81 -4.01 -15.42
C ASP A 15 30.47 -4.53 -14.87
N TYR A 16 29.73 -5.25 -15.71
CA TYR A 16 28.44 -5.85 -15.28
C TYR A 16 28.69 -7.01 -14.31
N LEU A 17 29.62 -7.91 -14.57
CA LEU A 17 29.96 -9.03 -13.69
C LEU A 17 30.50 -8.55 -12.35
N ASP A 18 31.27 -7.45 -12.34
CA ASP A 18 31.80 -6.78 -11.14
C ASP A 18 30.75 -6.01 -10.33
N GLY A 19 29.48 -6.08 -10.75
CA GLY A 19 28.38 -5.52 -9.97
C GLY A 19 27.83 -4.19 -10.46
N MET A 20 28.40 -3.56 -11.51
CA MET A 20 27.90 -2.28 -12.02
C MET A 20 26.47 -2.41 -12.56
N SER A 21 25.59 -1.45 -12.24
CA SER A 21 24.20 -1.46 -12.72
C SER A 21 24.10 -1.06 -14.19
N TYR A 22 23.00 -1.47 -14.87
CA TYR A 22 22.73 -1.02 -16.25
C TYR A 22 22.79 0.49 -16.38
N LEU A 23 22.22 1.24 -15.44
CA LEU A 23 22.23 2.70 -15.48
C LEU A 23 23.67 3.25 -15.49
N LYS A 24 24.51 2.81 -14.56
CA LYS A 24 25.91 3.21 -14.49
C LYS A 24 26.70 2.84 -15.74
N ILE A 25 26.43 1.68 -16.34
CA ILE A 25 27.05 1.26 -17.59
C ILE A 25 26.58 2.15 -18.75
N THR A 26 25.29 2.46 -18.84
CA THR A 26 24.77 3.38 -19.89
C THR A 26 25.39 4.76 -19.80
N GLU A 27 25.55 5.29 -18.59
CA GLU A 27 26.24 6.58 -18.34
C GLU A 27 27.72 6.53 -18.72
N LYS A 28 28.43 5.48 -18.23
CA LYS A 28 29.88 5.32 -18.46
C LYS A 28 30.23 5.22 -19.94
N TYR A 29 29.48 4.41 -20.70
CA TYR A 29 29.75 4.14 -22.10
C TYR A 29 28.95 5.00 -23.07
N LYS A 30 28.02 5.84 -22.56
CA LYS A 30 27.10 6.69 -23.35
C LYS A 30 26.32 5.89 -24.39
N ILE A 31 25.75 4.76 -23.97
CA ILE A 31 24.97 3.82 -24.80
C ILE A 31 23.59 3.59 -24.18
N SER A 32 22.66 3.02 -24.96
CA SER A 32 21.33 2.69 -24.48
C SER A 32 21.32 1.43 -23.58
N SER A 33 20.32 1.31 -22.70
CA SER A 33 20.09 0.09 -21.90
C SER A 33 19.87 -1.13 -22.78
N TRP A 34 19.26 -0.96 -23.97
CA TRP A 34 19.11 -2.02 -24.94
C TRP A 34 20.48 -2.51 -25.47
N SER A 35 21.41 -1.57 -25.73
CA SER A 35 22.78 -1.91 -26.17
C SER A 35 23.54 -2.71 -25.12
N VAL A 36 23.37 -2.35 -23.82
CA VAL A 36 23.96 -3.12 -22.71
C VAL A 36 23.35 -4.53 -22.69
N TRP A 37 22.01 -4.65 -22.71
CA TRP A 37 21.31 -5.92 -22.73
C TRP A 37 21.77 -6.82 -23.91
N ASN A 38 21.83 -6.25 -25.12
CA ASN A 38 22.23 -6.98 -26.31
C ASN A 38 23.68 -7.46 -26.23
N THR A 39 24.59 -6.64 -25.68
CA THR A 39 25.99 -7.03 -25.45
C THR A 39 26.09 -8.20 -24.46
N LEU A 40 25.39 -8.13 -23.32
CA LEU A 40 25.39 -9.22 -22.35
C LEU A 40 24.78 -10.50 -22.90
N ASN A 41 23.65 -10.38 -23.63
CA ASN A 41 22.96 -11.54 -24.21
C ASN A 41 23.80 -12.24 -25.27
N LYS A 42 24.51 -11.50 -26.14
CA LYS A 42 25.44 -12.05 -27.12
C LYS A 42 26.63 -12.78 -26.49
N ASN A 43 27.01 -12.39 -25.26
CA ASN A 43 28.08 -13.05 -24.51
C ASN A 43 27.56 -14.08 -23.51
N ASN A 44 26.29 -14.53 -23.65
CA ASN A 44 25.63 -15.50 -22.76
C ASN A 44 25.58 -15.11 -21.27
N ILE A 45 25.71 -13.81 -20.97
CA ILE A 45 25.61 -13.29 -19.60
C ILE A 45 24.14 -13.00 -19.29
N LYS A 46 23.56 -13.79 -18.38
CA LYS A 46 22.17 -13.59 -17.92
C LYS A 46 22.05 -12.32 -17.10
N SER A 47 21.00 -11.55 -17.36
CA SER A 47 20.69 -10.39 -16.54
C SER A 47 20.47 -10.80 -15.10
N ARG A 48 21.09 -10.06 -14.16
CA ARG A 48 20.86 -10.24 -12.72
C ARG A 48 19.39 -10.00 -12.42
N VAL A 49 18.72 -11.02 -11.91
CA VAL A 49 17.38 -10.88 -11.37
C VAL A 49 17.54 -10.40 -9.93
N ARG A 50 17.17 -9.15 -9.64
CA ARG A 50 17.01 -8.73 -8.24
C ARG A 50 15.83 -9.52 -7.68
N LYS A 51 16.11 -10.57 -6.95
CA LYS A 51 15.10 -11.22 -6.13
C LYS A 51 14.91 -10.34 -4.89
N HIS A 52 13.80 -9.59 -4.84
CA HIS A 52 13.30 -9.10 -3.60
C HIS A 52 12.53 -10.24 -2.93
N GLU A 53 12.75 -10.39 -1.64
CA GLU A 53 12.10 -11.40 -0.82
C GLU A 53 11.08 -10.75 0.10
N CYS A 54 10.02 -11.45 0.43
CA CYS A 54 9.06 -11.07 1.45
C CYS A 54 8.29 -12.32 1.89
N ASP A 55 7.62 -12.24 3.03
CA ASP A 55 6.64 -13.25 3.42
C ASP A 55 5.40 -13.14 2.52
N GLU A 56 5.38 -13.94 1.45
CA GLU A 56 4.26 -13.98 0.50
C GLU A 56 2.98 -14.58 1.11
N THR A 57 3.08 -15.24 2.28
CA THR A 57 1.96 -15.86 3.02
C THR A 57 1.33 -14.92 4.04
N TYR A 58 1.87 -13.73 4.23
CA TYR A 58 1.48 -12.78 5.26
C TYR A 58 -0.04 -12.54 5.37
N PHE A 59 -0.73 -12.45 4.23
CA PHE A 59 -2.18 -12.28 4.15
C PHE A 59 -2.97 -13.57 3.89
N GLU A 60 -2.35 -14.74 4.02
CA GLU A 60 -3.08 -16.02 3.89
C GLU A 60 -4.13 -16.17 4.99
N VAL A 61 -3.77 -15.77 6.22
CA VAL A 61 -4.67 -15.70 7.38
C VAL A 61 -4.42 -14.37 8.09
N VAL A 62 -5.50 -13.63 8.36
CA VAL A 62 -5.47 -12.43 9.20
C VAL A 62 -5.84 -12.86 10.63
N ASP A 63 -4.81 -13.12 11.42
CA ASP A 63 -4.88 -13.73 12.76
C ASP A 63 -4.50 -12.81 13.90
N ASN A 64 -4.03 -11.58 13.59
CA ASN A 64 -3.60 -10.60 14.59
C ASN A 64 -3.90 -9.16 14.14
N GLY A 65 -3.84 -8.23 15.09
CA GLY A 65 -4.16 -6.82 14.87
C GLY A 65 -3.22 -6.11 13.89
N GLU A 66 -1.96 -6.53 13.79
CA GLU A 66 -0.99 -5.97 12.84
C GLU A 66 -1.43 -6.26 11.39
N LYS A 67 -1.75 -7.52 11.08
CA LYS A 67 -2.25 -7.92 9.76
C LYS A 67 -3.60 -7.27 9.44
N ALA A 68 -4.49 -7.16 10.43
CA ALA A 68 -5.77 -6.49 10.27
C ALA A 68 -5.61 -5.00 9.96
N TYR A 69 -4.66 -4.31 10.62
CA TYR A 69 -4.32 -2.93 10.33
C TYR A 69 -3.84 -2.75 8.87
N TRP A 70 -2.87 -3.57 8.45
CA TRP A 70 -2.36 -3.50 7.07
C TRP A 70 -3.44 -3.81 6.03
N LEU A 71 -4.33 -4.77 6.34
CA LEU A 71 -5.47 -5.05 5.47
C LEU A 71 -6.37 -3.82 5.35
N GLY A 72 -6.70 -3.14 6.46
CA GLY A 72 -7.49 -1.92 6.47
C GLY A 72 -6.86 -0.80 5.65
N LEU A 73 -5.55 -0.57 5.81
CA LEU A 73 -4.81 0.44 5.05
C LEU A 73 -4.72 0.08 3.55
N LEU A 74 -4.59 -1.20 3.21
CA LEU A 74 -4.63 -1.65 1.82
C LEU A 74 -6.04 -1.55 1.22
N PHE A 75 -7.09 -1.70 2.03
CA PHE A 75 -8.48 -1.50 1.60
C PHE A 75 -8.78 -0.05 1.22
N SER A 76 -8.16 0.93 1.87
CA SER A 76 -8.26 2.35 1.55
C SER A 76 -7.24 2.75 0.48
N ASP A 77 -6.00 3.02 0.86
CA ASP A 77 -4.95 3.61 0.03
C ASP A 77 -4.18 2.60 -0.84
N GLY A 78 -4.30 1.30 -0.55
CA GLY A 78 -3.61 0.27 -1.31
C GLY A 78 -4.28 -0.09 -2.63
N TYR A 79 -3.57 -0.82 -3.46
CA TYR A 79 -4.12 -1.44 -4.67
C TYR A 79 -3.52 -2.81 -4.94
N VAL A 80 -4.29 -3.66 -5.62
CA VAL A 80 -3.83 -4.93 -6.16
C VAL A 80 -4.01 -4.94 -7.68
N ARG A 81 -3.04 -5.50 -8.40
CA ARG A 81 -3.10 -5.68 -9.86
C ARG A 81 -2.63 -7.08 -10.24
N LYS A 82 -3.41 -7.75 -11.10
CA LYS A 82 -2.93 -8.91 -11.84
C LYS A 82 -2.25 -8.42 -13.12
N ARG A 83 -1.00 -8.79 -13.35
CA ARG A 83 -0.29 -8.44 -14.59
C ARG A 83 -0.77 -9.33 -15.73
N LYS A 84 -1.20 -8.71 -16.84
CA LYS A 84 -1.35 -9.37 -18.15
C LYS A 84 -0.07 -9.15 -18.94
N GLN A 85 0.45 -10.19 -19.61
CA GLN A 85 1.55 -10.02 -20.55
C GLN A 85 1.03 -9.53 -21.91
N MET A 86 1.81 -8.68 -22.61
CA MET A 86 1.42 -8.04 -23.86
C MET A 86 1.19 -9.00 -25.05
N ASN A 87 1.62 -10.26 -24.99
CA ASN A 87 1.56 -11.21 -26.09
C ASN A 87 0.62 -12.40 -25.85
N GLY A 88 -0.47 -12.20 -25.09
CA GLY A 88 -1.49 -13.24 -24.88
C GLY A 88 -1.06 -14.43 -23.99
N LYS A 89 0.21 -14.58 -23.69
CA LYS A 89 0.72 -15.55 -22.73
C LYS A 89 0.73 -14.92 -21.35
N TYR A 90 -0.14 -15.40 -20.47
CA TYR A 90 -0.18 -14.96 -19.07
C TYR A 90 1.10 -15.39 -18.35
N LYS A 91 2.08 -14.50 -18.19
CA LYS A 91 2.97 -14.66 -17.04
C LYS A 91 2.14 -14.29 -15.82
N GLN A 92 1.91 -15.26 -14.94
CA GLN A 92 1.28 -15.01 -13.65
C GLN A 92 2.11 -13.95 -12.93
N GLY A 93 1.60 -12.73 -12.88
CA GLY A 93 2.24 -11.60 -12.19
C GLY A 93 1.20 -10.89 -11.35
N GLY A 94 1.56 -10.56 -10.12
CA GLY A 94 0.73 -9.80 -9.21
C GLY A 94 1.52 -8.66 -8.61
N VAL A 95 0.85 -7.54 -8.32
CA VAL A 95 1.44 -6.38 -7.64
C VAL A 95 0.49 -5.94 -6.54
N VAL A 96 1.01 -5.87 -5.33
CA VAL A 96 0.41 -5.15 -4.19
C VAL A 96 1.16 -3.84 -4.05
N GLY A 97 0.44 -2.73 -4.05
CA GLY A 97 1.07 -1.42 -3.96
C GLY A 97 0.33 -0.48 -3.02
N ILE A 98 1.10 0.40 -2.40
CA ILE A 98 0.62 1.48 -1.55
C ILE A 98 1.54 2.68 -1.68
N SER A 99 0.98 3.88 -1.61
CA SER A 99 1.76 5.12 -1.63
C SER A 99 1.28 6.03 -0.52
N LEU A 100 2.23 6.58 0.26
CA LEU A 100 1.96 7.55 1.31
C LEU A 100 2.75 8.84 1.04
N LYS A 101 2.24 9.97 1.51
CA LYS A 101 2.93 11.25 1.40
C LYS A 101 4.23 11.28 2.20
N SER A 102 5.12 12.21 1.88
CA SER A 102 6.31 12.49 2.68
C SER A 102 5.93 12.85 4.13
N GLY A 103 6.69 12.33 5.09
CA GLY A 103 6.43 12.39 6.52
C GLY A 103 5.65 11.19 7.07
N ASP A 104 4.99 10.39 6.21
CA ASP A 104 4.29 9.16 6.60
C ASP A 104 5.06 7.89 6.17
N GLU A 105 6.26 8.02 5.56
CA GLU A 105 7.07 6.90 5.05
C GLU A 105 7.54 5.92 6.13
N TYR A 106 7.60 6.35 7.40
CA TYR A 106 7.91 5.46 8.52
C TYR A 106 6.93 4.28 8.58
N LEU A 107 5.67 4.52 8.24
CA LEU A 107 4.64 3.49 8.24
C LEU A 107 4.91 2.45 7.15
N LEU A 108 5.34 2.87 5.95
CA LEU A 108 5.75 1.92 4.90
C LEU A 108 7.01 1.14 5.28
N LYS A 109 7.94 1.74 6.04
CA LYS A 109 9.11 1.03 6.59
C LYS A 109 8.69 -0.04 7.60
N ASN A 110 7.70 0.25 8.46
CA ASN A 110 7.11 -0.75 9.34
C ASN A 110 6.49 -1.89 8.53
N PHE A 111 5.73 -1.59 7.47
CA PHE A 111 5.14 -2.62 6.63
C PHE A 111 6.19 -3.52 5.97
N ILE A 112 7.30 -2.95 5.48
CA ILE A 112 8.44 -3.71 4.95
C ILE A 112 9.01 -4.65 6.02
N LYS A 113 9.16 -4.17 7.26
CA LYS A 113 9.66 -4.96 8.40
C LYS A 113 8.71 -6.10 8.74
N ASP A 114 7.41 -5.82 8.85
CA ASP A 114 6.38 -6.81 9.21
C ASP A 114 6.27 -7.90 8.14
N LEU A 115 6.43 -7.54 6.88
CA LEU A 115 6.51 -8.48 5.75
C LEU A 115 7.86 -9.22 5.64
N LYS A 116 8.83 -8.95 6.52
CA LYS A 116 10.22 -9.46 6.41
C LYS A 116 10.79 -9.23 5.02
N SER A 117 10.56 -8.04 4.45
CA SER A 117 10.76 -7.77 3.05
C SER A 117 12.08 -7.07 2.75
N THR A 118 12.70 -7.42 1.62
CA THR A 118 13.87 -6.72 1.05
C THR A 118 13.49 -5.68 -0.01
N TYR A 119 12.20 -5.41 -0.20
CA TYR A 119 11.72 -4.35 -1.10
C TYR A 119 12.09 -2.97 -0.58
N ASN A 120 12.40 -2.06 -1.51
CA ASN A 120 12.74 -0.69 -1.18
C ASN A 120 11.58 0.26 -1.52
N LEU A 121 11.46 1.33 -0.75
CA LEU A 121 10.58 2.44 -1.08
C LEU A 121 11.10 3.17 -2.32
N ARG A 122 10.18 3.61 -3.16
CA ARG A 122 10.45 4.50 -4.29
C ARG A 122 9.90 5.87 -3.99
N GLU A 123 10.75 6.87 -4.01
CA GLU A 123 10.34 8.25 -3.98
C GLU A 123 9.67 8.64 -5.31
N GLN A 124 8.59 9.39 -5.23
CA GLN A 124 7.86 9.94 -6.37
C GLN A 124 7.57 11.41 -6.11
N ILE A 125 7.96 12.26 -7.05
CA ILE A 125 7.66 13.69 -7.02
C ILE A 125 6.65 13.96 -8.14
N ARG A 126 5.48 14.50 -7.78
CA ARG A 126 4.43 14.91 -8.73
C ARG A 126 3.88 16.26 -8.29
N ASP A 127 3.85 17.21 -9.22
CA ASP A 127 3.30 18.57 -9.01
C ASP A 127 3.87 19.25 -7.74
N GLY A 128 5.18 19.04 -7.47
CA GLY A 128 5.87 19.57 -6.28
C GLY A 128 5.61 18.81 -4.98
N PHE A 129 4.79 17.76 -4.98
CA PHE A 129 4.52 16.93 -3.80
C PHE A 129 5.35 15.65 -3.83
N THR A 130 6.04 15.38 -2.73
CA THR A 130 6.80 14.14 -2.53
C THR A 130 5.94 13.08 -1.86
N SER A 131 5.98 11.87 -2.40
CA SER A 131 5.37 10.66 -1.84
C SER A 131 6.32 9.47 -1.93
N TYR A 132 6.11 8.49 -1.07
CA TYR A 132 6.86 7.23 -1.07
C TYR A 132 5.93 6.08 -1.44
N LYS A 133 6.39 5.24 -2.33
CA LYS A 133 5.64 4.11 -2.87
C LYS A 133 6.35 2.80 -2.56
N LEU A 134 5.58 1.82 -2.11
CA LEU A 134 5.97 0.41 -2.00
C LEU A 134 5.19 -0.40 -3.03
N GLU A 135 5.89 -1.21 -3.83
CA GLU A 135 5.29 -2.20 -4.73
C GLU A 135 5.93 -3.56 -4.49
N ILE A 136 5.12 -4.53 -4.10
CA ILE A 136 5.51 -5.92 -3.84
C ILE A 136 4.98 -6.78 -4.98
N TYR A 137 5.86 -7.59 -5.55
CA TYR A 137 5.54 -8.46 -6.67
C TYR A 137 5.35 -9.89 -6.15
N SER A 138 4.10 -10.26 -5.83
CA SER A 138 3.72 -11.61 -5.40
C SER A 138 2.34 -11.97 -5.93
N VAL A 139 2.26 -13.09 -6.63
CA VAL A 139 0.97 -13.64 -7.12
C VAL A 139 0.16 -14.19 -5.96
N LYS A 140 0.82 -14.87 -5.01
CA LYS A 140 0.17 -15.44 -3.84
C LYS A 140 -0.49 -14.35 -3.00
N MET A 141 0.28 -13.32 -2.61
CA MET A 141 -0.23 -12.21 -1.80
C MET A 141 -1.40 -11.49 -2.47
N VAL A 142 -1.33 -11.24 -3.80
CA VAL A 142 -2.45 -10.65 -4.55
C VAL A 142 -3.69 -11.54 -4.51
N ASN A 143 -3.54 -12.85 -4.67
CA ASN A 143 -4.68 -13.77 -4.62
C ASN A 143 -5.29 -13.84 -3.22
N ASP A 144 -4.48 -13.84 -2.17
CA ASP A 144 -4.96 -13.87 -0.78
C ASP A 144 -5.68 -12.55 -0.43
N LEU A 145 -5.14 -11.40 -0.81
CA LEU A 145 -5.81 -10.11 -0.64
C LEU A 145 -7.14 -10.03 -1.40
N ILE A 146 -7.22 -10.60 -2.62
CA ILE A 146 -8.48 -10.66 -3.36
C ILE A 146 -9.51 -11.54 -2.65
N LYS A 147 -9.12 -12.69 -2.07
CA LYS A 147 -10.02 -13.55 -1.27
C LYS A 147 -10.53 -12.79 -0.02
N LEU A 148 -9.69 -11.95 0.58
CA LEU A 148 -10.06 -11.09 1.71
C LEU A 148 -10.94 -9.90 1.32
N GLY A 149 -11.18 -9.65 0.01
CA GLY A 149 -12.01 -8.57 -0.50
C GLY A 149 -11.25 -7.35 -1.03
N CYS A 150 -9.91 -7.31 -0.93
CA CYS A 150 -9.10 -6.25 -1.54
C CYS A 150 -8.94 -6.50 -3.04
N VAL A 151 -9.98 -6.15 -3.81
CA VAL A 151 -10.07 -6.44 -5.25
C VAL A 151 -9.46 -5.32 -6.12
N PRO A 152 -9.06 -5.60 -7.37
CA PRO A 152 -8.65 -4.57 -8.32
C PRO A 152 -9.78 -3.54 -8.58
N LYS A 153 -9.42 -2.25 -8.68
CA LYS A 153 -10.38 -1.14 -8.92
C LYS A 153 -11.48 -1.05 -7.85
N LYS A 154 -11.14 -1.34 -6.61
CA LYS A 154 -12.05 -1.53 -5.48
C LYS A 154 -12.86 -0.31 -5.03
N SER A 155 -12.46 0.91 -5.38
CA SER A 155 -12.94 2.16 -4.76
C SER A 155 -14.47 2.31 -4.71
N LEU A 156 -15.20 1.75 -5.68
CA LEU A 156 -16.67 1.88 -5.74
C LEU A 156 -17.41 0.57 -5.41
N ILE A 157 -16.70 -0.54 -5.25
CA ILE A 157 -17.30 -1.88 -5.09
C ILE A 157 -16.85 -2.60 -3.81
N LEU A 158 -16.07 -1.91 -2.97
CA LEU A 158 -15.48 -2.49 -1.77
C LEU A 158 -16.56 -2.95 -0.79
N LEU A 159 -16.46 -4.20 -0.38
CA LEU A 159 -17.30 -4.81 0.66
C LEU A 159 -16.49 -4.97 1.95
N PRO A 160 -17.15 -5.02 3.12
CA PRO A 160 -16.47 -5.34 4.37
C PRO A 160 -15.80 -6.71 4.30
N PRO A 161 -14.60 -6.86 4.89
CA PRO A 161 -13.95 -8.16 4.99
C PRO A 161 -14.63 -9.03 6.05
N THR A 162 -14.45 -10.35 5.93
CA THR A 162 -14.77 -11.29 7.01
C THR A 162 -13.56 -11.35 7.95
N LEU A 163 -13.71 -10.88 9.18
CA LEU A 163 -12.66 -10.85 10.21
C LEU A 163 -13.20 -11.36 11.55
N ASN A 164 -12.29 -11.88 12.38
CA ASN A 164 -12.58 -12.11 13.78
C ASN A 164 -12.96 -10.77 14.44
N TYR A 165 -13.93 -10.80 15.34
CA TYR A 165 -14.51 -9.61 15.97
C TYR A 165 -13.45 -8.73 16.64
N ASP A 166 -12.50 -9.35 17.33
CA ASP A 166 -11.43 -8.65 18.07
C ASP A 166 -10.41 -7.93 17.17
N LEU A 167 -10.38 -8.26 15.87
CA LEU A 167 -9.48 -7.64 14.88
C LEU A 167 -10.11 -6.46 14.15
N ILE A 168 -11.41 -6.25 14.31
CA ILE A 168 -12.15 -5.18 13.63
C ILE A 168 -11.62 -3.78 13.99
N PRO A 169 -11.26 -3.46 15.26
CA PRO A 169 -10.68 -2.16 15.62
C PRO A 169 -9.42 -1.81 14.85
N ASP A 170 -8.52 -2.80 14.70
CA ASP A 170 -7.26 -2.61 13.98
C ASP A 170 -7.50 -2.40 12.49
N PHE A 171 -8.41 -3.16 11.89
CA PHE A 171 -8.82 -2.95 10.51
C PHE A 171 -9.42 -1.55 10.30
N ILE A 172 -10.32 -1.10 11.18
CA ILE A 172 -10.93 0.24 11.11
C ILE A 172 -9.87 1.31 11.24
N ARG A 173 -8.87 1.15 12.12
CA ARG A 173 -7.74 2.08 12.26
C ARG A 173 -6.94 2.18 10.95
N GLY A 174 -6.60 1.06 10.33
CA GLY A 174 -5.90 1.06 9.05
C GLY A 174 -6.73 1.71 7.94
N TYR A 175 -8.03 1.41 7.88
CA TYR A 175 -8.95 2.02 6.93
C TYR A 175 -9.10 3.53 7.16
N PHE A 176 -9.19 3.97 8.41
CA PHE A 176 -9.21 5.40 8.79
C PHE A 176 -7.91 6.11 8.40
N ASP A 177 -6.77 5.45 8.51
CA ASP A 177 -5.48 6.04 8.15
C ASP A 177 -5.39 6.35 6.65
N GLY A 178 -6.04 5.59 5.79
CA GLY A 178 -6.20 5.95 4.37
C GLY A 178 -7.35 6.95 4.18
N ASP A 179 -8.57 6.48 4.20
CA ASP A 179 -9.78 7.20 3.77
C ASP A 179 -10.47 8.02 4.89
N GLY A 180 -9.89 8.10 6.08
CA GLY A 180 -10.42 8.88 7.19
C GLY A 180 -9.81 10.25 7.35
N SER A 181 -10.52 11.12 8.03
CA SER A 181 -10.01 12.42 8.49
C SER A 181 -10.57 12.78 9.85
N ILE A 182 -9.80 13.52 10.62
CA ILE A 182 -10.16 14.13 11.90
C ILE A 182 -9.64 15.56 11.92
N GLY A 183 -10.45 16.50 12.39
CA GLY A 183 -10.06 17.91 12.46
C GLY A 183 -11.12 18.75 13.16
N ARG A 184 -10.76 20.00 13.49
CA ARG A 184 -11.67 20.97 14.11
C ARG A 184 -12.29 21.88 13.05
N TYR A 185 -13.61 22.00 13.07
CA TYR A 185 -14.40 22.88 12.21
C TYR A 185 -15.31 23.73 13.12
N ASN A 186 -15.19 25.03 13.05
CA ASN A 186 -15.89 25.96 13.93
C ASN A 186 -15.75 25.57 15.43
N GLY A 187 -14.50 25.25 15.84
CA GLY A 187 -14.17 24.85 17.22
C GLY A 187 -14.59 23.43 17.62
N ARG A 188 -15.39 22.73 16.82
CA ARG A 188 -15.88 21.38 17.10
C ARG A 188 -15.07 20.32 16.37
N LEU A 189 -14.74 19.24 17.07
CA LEU A 189 -14.07 18.10 16.49
C LEU A 189 -15.01 17.36 15.55
N LYS A 190 -14.49 16.95 14.40
CA LYS A 190 -15.24 16.22 13.38
C LYS A 190 -14.43 15.03 12.90
N PHE A 191 -14.98 13.85 13.09
CA PHE A 191 -14.49 12.59 12.53
C PHE A 191 -15.22 12.30 11.22
N THR A 192 -14.49 11.90 10.18
CA THR A 192 -15.08 11.56 8.87
C THR A 192 -14.41 10.32 8.30
N LEU A 193 -15.22 9.41 7.77
CA LEU A 193 -14.77 8.29 6.93
C LEU A 193 -15.41 8.38 5.54
N LEU A 194 -14.63 8.09 4.51
CA LEU A 194 -15.10 7.93 3.14
C LEU A 194 -15.08 6.44 2.77
N GLY A 195 -15.97 6.03 1.87
CA GLY A 195 -16.01 4.63 1.42
C GLY A 195 -17.27 4.28 0.66
N THR A 196 -17.45 2.98 0.39
CA THR A 196 -18.72 2.45 -0.12
C THR A 196 -19.78 2.46 0.98
N GLU A 197 -21.03 2.50 0.60
CA GLU A 197 -22.14 2.48 1.56
C GLU A 197 -22.09 1.25 2.49
N ASN A 198 -21.80 0.08 1.92
CA ASN A 198 -21.72 -1.17 2.68
C ASN A 198 -20.58 -1.14 3.71
N MET A 199 -19.40 -0.65 3.34
CA MET A 199 -18.26 -0.51 4.25
C MET A 199 -18.60 0.43 5.41
N LEU A 200 -19.16 1.60 5.11
CA LEU A 200 -19.49 2.58 6.14
C LEU A 200 -20.64 2.11 7.04
N LYS A 201 -21.65 1.40 6.51
CA LYS A 201 -22.71 0.78 7.32
C LYS A 201 -22.15 -0.27 8.28
N TRP A 202 -21.23 -1.10 7.82
CA TRP A 202 -20.58 -2.12 8.63
C TRP A 202 -19.74 -1.50 9.76
N ILE A 203 -18.93 -0.48 9.46
CA ILE A 203 -18.14 0.25 10.47
C ILE A 203 -19.06 0.96 11.47
N LEU A 204 -20.11 1.64 11.00
CA LEU A 204 -21.07 2.32 11.87
C LEU A 204 -21.78 1.34 12.78
N ASN A 205 -22.20 0.17 12.27
CA ASN A 205 -22.83 -0.87 13.09
C ASN A 205 -21.87 -1.37 14.18
N TYR A 206 -20.58 -1.56 13.85
CA TYR A 206 -19.57 -1.92 14.83
C TYR A 206 -19.47 -0.85 15.94
N PHE A 207 -19.39 0.44 15.59
CA PHE A 207 -19.35 1.53 16.57
C PHE A 207 -20.61 1.58 17.44
N LYS A 208 -21.80 1.32 16.86
CA LYS A 208 -23.07 1.26 17.61
C LYS A 208 -23.05 0.13 18.64
N ILE A 209 -22.58 -1.05 18.28
CA ILE A 209 -22.41 -2.19 19.20
C ILE A 209 -21.44 -1.83 20.33
N GLN A 210 -20.39 -1.04 20.05
CA GLN A 210 -19.43 -0.57 21.05
C GLN A 210 -19.94 0.58 21.90
N GLY A 211 -21.16 1.08 21.68
CA GLY A 211 -21.79 2.10 22.53
C GLY A 211 -21.82 3.52 21.94
N LEU A 212 -21.67 3.67 20.63
CA LEU A 212 -21.88 4.97 19.96
C LEU A 212 -23.31 5.47 20.26
N LYS A 213 -23.42 6.69 20.79
CA LYS A 213 -24.70 7.24 21.26
C LYS A 213 -25.44 8.09 20.23
N SER A 214 -24.73 8.65 19.25
CA SER A 214 -25.36 9.39 18.16
C SER A 214 -25.83 8.46 17.05
N ASP A 215 -26.72 8.95 16.20
CA ASP A 215 -27.18 8.27 14.98
C ASP A 215 -26.72 9.02 13.72
N PRO A 216 -25.42 8.98 13.38
CA PRO A 216 -24.90 9.70 12.23
C PRO A 216 -25.41 9.09 10.94
N LYS A 217 -25.79 9.97 9.99
CA LYS A 217 -26.23 9.56 8.66
C LYS A 217 -25.04 9.33 7.75
N ILE A 218 -25.12 8.27 6.95
CA ILE A 218 -24.22 8.04 5.81
C ILE A 218 -24.78 8.83 4.63
N THR A 219 -24.00 9.79 4.14
CA THR A 219 -24.43 10.69 3.06
C THR A 219 -23.66 10.39 1.76
N LYS A 220 -24.37 10.33 0.65
CA LYS A 220 -23.75 10.17 -0.67
C LYS A 220 -23.09 11.48 -1.11
N LYS A 221 -21.84 11.38 -1.57
CA LYS A 221 -21.05 12.47 -2.15
C LYS A 221 -20.50 12.03 -3.49
N ASN A 222 -21.11 12.48 -4.57
CA ASN A 222 -20.80 12.02 -5.93
C ASN A 222 -20.89 10.47 -6.01
N ASN A 223 -19.77 9.79 -6.29
CA ASN A 223 -19.71 8.33 -6.44
C ASN A 223 -19.28 7.59 -5.16
N ILE A 224 -19.10 8.30 -4.05
CA ILE A 224 -18.63 7.75 -2.77
C ILE A 224 -19.58 8.17 -1.65
N TYR A 225 -19.52 7.50 -0.51
CA TYR A 225 -20.29 7.84 0.69
C TYR A 225 -19.38 8.40 1.78
N SER A 226 -19.99 9.18 2.70
CA SER A 226 -19.32 9.82 3.82
C SER A 226 -20.08 9.54 5.10
N LEU A 227 -19.40 9.02 6.12
CA LEU A 227 -19.86 8.93 7.50
C LEU A 227 -19.19 10.05 8.28
N GLN A 228 -20.00 10.92 8.96
CA GLN A 228 -19.52 12.04 9.74
C GLN A 228 -20.04 11.96 11.16
N ILE A 229 -19.14 12.08 12.16
CA ILE A 229 -19.45 12.05 13.58
C ILE A 229 -18.87 13.32 14.20
N ASN A 230 -19.72 14.09 14.92
CA ASN A 230 -19.36 15.41 15.47
C ASN A 230 -19.53 15.47 16.99
N LYS A 231 -20.14 14.45 17.63
CA LYS A 231 -20.33 14.39 19.07
C LYS A 231 -19.03 13.99 19.74
N SER A 232 -18.50 14.83 20.61
CA SER A 232 -17.18 14.65 21.24
C SER A 232 -17.07 13.31 21.97
N SER A 233 -18.08 12.93 22.78
CA SER A 233 -18.06 11.64 23.51
C SER A 233 -18.02 10.41 22.58
N ASP A 234 -18.60 10.50 21.38
CA ASP A 234 -18.55 9.43 20.40
C ASP A 234 -17.21 9.39 19.68
N ILE A 235 -16.58 10.55 19.46
CA ILE A 235 -15.23 10.63 18.88
C ILE A 235 -14.19 10.09 19.86
N GLU A 236 -14.32 10.37 21.15
CA GLU A 236 -13.49 9.80 22.23
C GLU A 236 -13.63 8.28 22.31
N LEU A 237 -14.87 7.77 22.18
CA LEU A 237 -15.13 6.34 22.10
C LEU A 237 -14.42 5.71 20.88
N ILE A 238 -14.53 6.35 19.71
CA ILE A 238 -13.90 5.88 18.46
C ILE A 238 -12.36 5.89 18.60
N GLU A 239 -11.78 6.93 19.19
CA GLU A 239 -10.35 6.99 19.49
C GLU A 239 -9.95 5.80 20.36
N LYS A 240 -10.69 5.58 21.45
CA LYS A 240 -10.44 4.45 22.37
C LYS A 240 -10.52 3.12 21.65
N ILE A 241 -11.55 2.88 20.85
CA ILE A 241 -11.72 1.63 20.07
C ILE A 241 -10.50 1.41 19.18
N MET A 242 -10.09 2.41 18.40
CA MET A 242 -9.02 2.27 17.40
C MET A 242 -7.62 2.18 18.01
N TYR A 243 -7.38 2.75 19.18
CA TYR A 243 -6.02 2.92 19.71
C TYR A 243 -5.74 2.25 21.06
N THR A 244 -6.70 1.58 21.71
CA THR A 244 -6.47 0.91 23.00
C THR A 244 -5.53 -0.29 22.86
N SER A 245 -5.74 -1.13 21.84
CA SER A 245 -4.93 -2.32 21.57
C SER A 245 -3.93 -2.09 20.44
N SER A 246 -3.73 -0.83 20.04
CA SER A 246 -2.88 -0.53 18.89
C SER A 246 -1.43 -0.89 19.14
N GLY A 247 -0.89 -1.77 18.32
CA GLY A 247 0.55 -1.84 18.10
C GLY A 247 1.10 -0.51 17.57
N ASN A 248 2.32 -0.51 17.03
CA ASN A 248 3.01 0.71 16.59
C ASN A 248 2.56 1.24 15.22
N ASN A 249 1.53 0.64 14.61
CA ASN A 249 1.09 0.96 13.26
C ASN A 249 -0.13 1.88 13.27
N TYR A 250 0.09 3.16 13.01
CA TYR A 250 -0.92 4.20 12.80
C TYR A 250 -0.27 5.47 12.24
N LEU A 251 -1.04 6.34 11.59
CA LEU A 251 -0.60 7.67 11.17
C LEU A 251 -0.57 8.62 12.37
N ILE A 252 0.65 8.93 12.85
CA ILE A 252 0.90 9.81 14.02
C ILE A 252 0.14 11.12 13.88
N ARG A 253 0.20 11.77 12.69
CA ARG A 253 -0.48 13.05 12.42
C ARG A 253 -2.02 12.99 12.53
N LYS A 254 -2.64 11.82 12.33
CA LYS A 254 -4.08 11.63 12.49
C LYS A 254 -4.43 11.37 13.95
N LYS A 255 -3.67 10.50 14.64
CA LYS A 255 -3.88 10.23 16.06
C LYS A 255 -3.76 11.50 16.92
N GLN A 256 -2.78 12.35 16.65
CA GLN A 256 -2.57 13.59 17.41
C GLN A 256 -3.73 14.58 17.30
N LYS A 257 -4.57 14.50 16.26
CA LYS A 257 -5.71 15.39 16.06
C LYS A 257 -6.97 15.02 16.86
N PHE A 258 -6.97 13.88 17.53
CA PHE A 258 -8.07 13.51 18.45
C PHE A 258 -8.04 14.33 19.75
N LYS A 259 -6.89 14.91 20.09
CA LYS A 259 -6.66 15.76 21.26
C LYS A 259 -7.11 17.19 21.05
#